data_a0d73e844bcda854f2a0349cb92d2629
#
_entry.id   a0d73e844bcda854f2a0349cb92d2629
#
_cell.length_a   1.000
_cell.length_b   1.000
_cell.length_c   1.000
_cell.angle_alpha   90.00
_cell.angle_beta   90.00
_cell.angle_gamma   90.00
#
_symmetry.space_group_name_H-M   'P 1'
#
loop_
_entity.id
_entity.type
_entity.pdbx_description
1 polymer ?
#
loop_
_entity_poly.entity_id
_entity_poly.type
_entity_poly.pdbx_seq_one_letter_code
_entity_poly.pdbx_strand_id
1 'polypeptide(L)'
;MSLSTNDIRQKFIEYYEKKEHEAVPSSPLVPENDPTTLFTGSGMQPMLQYLLGKPYPSGSSRIVDSQKCFRAADIEEVGDNRHTTFFEMLGNWSFGDYWKEDQLRWAFEFLVDELGIDPTRLYVTAFERDEKNGIPRDEEAVEIWKKLFEEKGITAEVGDRIGYYAADKNWWSRAGVPENMPVGEPGGPDSEIFYQFDVEHDIEFGDECHINCDCGRYLEIANSVFMEYKKLGEGEYQPLPQKN
;
A
#
# COMPACT_ATOMS: atom_id res chain seq x y z
N MET A 1 5.14 22.38 14.90
CA MET A 1 4.20 21.78 15.89
C MET A 1 4.09 20.31 15.54
N SER A 2 4.05 19.42 16.52
CA SER A 2 3.78 18.00 16.29
C SER A 2 2.30 17.83 15.94
N LEU A 3 2.00 17.08 14.87
CA LEU A 3 0.64 16.70 14.51
C LEU A 3 0.17 15.59 15.47
N SER A 4 -1.09 15.66 15.91
CA SER A 4 -1.74 14.55 16.59
C SER A 4 -2.28 13.54 15.58
N THR A 5 -2.62 12.33 16.05
CA THR A 5 -3.29 11.31 15.21
C THR A 5 -4.58 11.86 14.58
N ASN A 6 -5.35 12.65 15.34
CA ASN A 6 -6.56 13.29 14.82
C ASN A 6 -6.25 14.29 13.70
N ASP A 7 -5.18 15.08 13.85
CA ASP A 7 -4.79 16.04 12.81
C ASP A 7 -4.39 15.32 11.52
N ILE A 8 -3.64 14.22 11.63
CA ILE A 8 -3.22 13.43 10.46
C ILE A 8 -4.43 12.83 9.75
N ARG A 9 -5.36 12.20 10.51
CA ARG A 9 -6.59 11.65 9.96
C ARG A 9 -7.43 12.70 9.23
N GLN A 10 -7.64 13.85 9.88
CA GLN A 10 -8.41 14.94 9.30
C GLN A 10 -7.77 15.46 8.02
N LYS A 11 -6.45 15.72 8.04
CA LYS A 11 -5.70 16.17 6.86
C LYS A 11 -5.79 15.16 5.70
N PHE A 12 -5.71 13.85 5.98
CA PHE A 12 -5.83 12.83 4.95
C PHE A 12 -7.20 12.87 4.28
N ILE A 13 -8.27 12.86 5.07
CA ILE A 13 -9.63 12.92 4.53
C ILE A 13 -9.82 14.19 3.70
N GLU A 14 -9.48 15.38 4.25
CA GLU A 14 -9.64 16.67 3.55
C GLU A 14 -8.78 16.75 2.28
N TYR A 15 -7.59 16.13 2.27
CA TYR A 15 -6.73 16.09 1.10
C TYR A 15 -7.37 15.32 -0.04
N TYR A 16 -7.90 14.12 0.24
CA TYR A 16 -8.54 13.29 -0.78
C TYR A 16 -9.96 13.79 -1.16
N GLU A 17 -10.69 14.44 -0.27
CA GLU A 17 -11.93 15.17 -0.65
C GLU A 17 -11.66 16.24 -1.70
N LYS A 18 -10.55 16.99 -1.60
CA LYS A 18 -10.12 17.96 -2.65
C LYS A 18 -9.77 17.27 -3.99
N LYS A 19 -9.49 15.97 -3.98
CA LYS A 19 -9.27 15.12 -5.16
C LYS A 19 -10.56 14.38 -5.57
N GLU A 20 -11.72 14.88 -5.14
CA GLU A 20 -13.06 14.36 -5.46
C GLU A 20 -13.40 12.99 -4.89
N HIS A 21 -12.75 12.60 -3.78
CA HIS A 21 -13.13 11.38 -3.05
C HIS A 21 -14.30 11.65 -2.11
N GLU A 22 -15.24 10.73 -2.05
CA GLU A 22 -16.30 10.72 -1.05
C GLU A 22 -15.77 10.16 0.27
N ALA A 23 -15.86 10.95 1.33
CA ALA A 23 -15.49 10.50 2.67
C ALA A 23 -16.56 9.58 3.25
N VAL A 24 -16.17 8.40 3.68
CA VAL A 24 -17.07 7.40 4.26
C VAL A 24 -16.62 6.96 5.65
N PRO A 25 -17.55 6.54 6.52
CA PRO A 25 -17.20 6.06 7.84
C PRO A 25 -16.47 4.70 7.78
N SER A 26 -15.64 4.44 8.81
CA SER A 26 -15.06 3.10 9.03
C SER A 26 -16.12 2.02 9.03
N SER A 27 -15.89 0.95 8.30
CA SER A 27 -16.71 -0.26 8.38
C SER A 27 -16.59 -0.91 9.77
N PRO A 28 -17.57 -1.75 10.18
CA PRO A 28 -17.49 -2.47 11.43
C PRO A 28 -16.22 -3.31 11.56
N LEU A 29 -15.65 -3.34 12.76
CA LEU A 29 -14.46 -4.15 13.05
C LEU A 29 -14.75 -5.65 12.94
N VAL A 30 -15.96 -6.06 13.25
CA VAL A 30 -16.47 -7.42 12.99
C VAL A 30 -17.22 -7.37 11.66
N PRO A 31 -16.70 -8.03 10.59
CA PRO A 31 -17.35 -7.99 9.29
C PRO A 31 -18.74 -8.65 9.31
N GLU A 32 -19.74 -7.99 8.74
CA GLU A 32 -21.12 -8.49 8.78
C GLU A 32 -21.39 -9.62 7.79
N ASN A 33 -20.65 -9.73 6.70
CA ASN A 33 -20.93 -10.68 5.61
C ASN A 33 -19.68 -11.42 5.11
N ASP A 34 -18.66 -11.53 5.93
CA ASP A 34 -17.45 -12.29 5.62
C ASP A 34 -17.21 -13.39 6.67
N PRO A 35 -17.68 -14.63 6.40
CA PRO A 35 -17.50 -15.74 7.34
C PRO A 35 -16.04 -16.25 7.39
N THR A 36 -15.18 -15.76 6.53
CA THR A 36 -13.76 -16.18 6.45
C THR A 36 -12.85 -15.40 7.38
N THR A 37 -13.32 -14.27 7.91
CA THR A 37 -12.53 -13.36 8.73
C THR A 37 -13.26 -12.97 10.00
N LEU A 38 -12.60 -13.08 11.17
CA LEU A 38 -13.17 -12.68 12.45
C LEU A 38 -13.18 -11.16 12.64
N PHE A 39 -12.14 -10.49 12.16
CA PHE A 39 -11.98 -9.03 12.30
C PHE A 39 -11.49 -8.42 11.00
N THR A 40 -11.86 -7.17 10.76
CA THR A 40 -11.34 -6.37 9.66
C THR A 40 -9.86 -6.08 9.93
N GLY A 41 -8.98 -6.67 9.14
CA GLY A 41 -7.52 -6.57 9.27
C GLY A 41 -6.87 -5.56 8.33
N SER A 42 -7.63 -4.99 7.36
CA SER A 42 -7.12 -3.97 6.43
C SER A 42 -8.24 -3.09 5.91
N GLY A 43 -7.89 -1.88 5.45
CA GLY A 43 -8.82 -0.98 4.80
C GLY A 43 -9.38 -1.52 3.48
N MET A 44 -8.62 -2.34 2.77
CA MET A 44 -9.04 -2.95 1.51
C MET A 44 -10.16 -3.98 1.69
N GLN A 45 -10.21 -4.68 2.82
CA GLN A 45 -11.14 -5.78 3.03
C GLN A 45 -12.62 -5.39 2.83
N PRO A 46 -13.14 -4.28 3.39
CA PRO A 46 -14.51 -3.83 3.14
C PRO A 46 -14.73 -3.36 1.68
N MET A 47 -13.68 -2.93 1.00
CA MET A 47 -13.74 -2.36 -0.34
C MET A 47 -13.62 -3.40 -1.45
N LEU A 48 -13.21 -4.64 -1.14
CA LEU A 48 -12.85 -5.66 -2.13
C LEU A 48 -13.93 -5.90 -3.19
N GLN A 49 -15.22 -5.96 -2.82
CA GLN A 49 -16.29 -6.19 -3.79
C GLN A 49 -16.41 -5.07 -4.83
N TYR A 50 -16.08 -3.84 -4.45
CA TYR A 50 -16.12 -2.67 -5.33
C TYR A 50 -14.89 -2.61 -6.23
N LEU A 51 -13.73 -2.98 -5.70
CA LEU A 51 -12.51 -3.19 -6.47
C LEU A 51 -12.66 -4.32 -7.51
N LEU A 52 -13.59 -5.24 -7.29
CA LEU A 52 -13.97 -6.29 -8.25
C LEU A 52 -15.03 -5.86 -9.26
N GLY A 53 -15.42 -4.59 -9.27
CA GLY A 53 -16.33 -4.01 -10.25
C GLY A 53 -17.81 -3.92 -9.82
N LYS A 54 -18.14 -4.25 -8.55
CA LYS A 54 -19.48 -3.94 -8.05
C LYS A 54 -19.57 -2.42 -7.83
N PRO A 55 -20.62 -1.75 -8.33
CA PRO A 55 -20.79 -0.32 -8.07
C PRO A 55 -20.87 -0.01 -6.58
N TYR A 56 -20.20 1.05 -6.15
CA TYR A 56 -20.32 1.54 -4.78
C TYR A 56 -21.74 2.08 -4.54
N PRO A 57 -22.34 1.93 -3.33
CA PRO A 57 -23.75 2.27 -3.08
C PRO A 57 -24.12 3.73 -3.40
N SER A 58 -23.21 4.69 -3.19
CA SER A 58 -23.43 6.10 -3.56
C SER A 58 -23.26 6.39 -5.06
N GLY A 59 -22.65 5.46 -5.81
CA GLY A 59 -22.27 5.65 -7.21
C GLY A 59 -20.90 6.33 -7.39
N SER A 60 -20.20 6.68 -6.29
CA SER A 60 -18.86 7.28 -6.37
C SER A 60 -17.84 6.24 -6.84
N SER A 61 -16.89 6.67 -7.69
CA SER A 61 -15.73 5.89 -8.11
C SER A 61 -14.49 6.15 -7.25
N ARG A 62 -14.55 7.13 -6.33
CA ARG A 62 -13.44 7.55 -5.46
C ARG A 62 -13.93 7.61 -4.02
N ILE A 63 -13.31 6.84 -3.16
CA ILE A 63 -13.66 6.79 -1.74
C ILE A 63 -12.42 7.10 -0.89
N VAL A 64 -12.61 7.77 0.23
CA VAL A 64 -11.59 7.96 1.27
C VAL A 64 -12.17 7.61 2.63
N ASP A 65 -11.38 6.90 3.45
CA ASP A 65 -11.77 6.54 4.80
C ASP A 65 -10.57 6.45 5.77
N SER A 66 -10.89 6.24 7.03
CA SER A 66 -9.95 5.80 8.06
C SER A 66 -10.53 4.53 8.69
N GLN A 67 -10.10 3.37 8.19
CA GLN A 67 -10.60 2.07 8.63
C GLN A 67 -9.93 1.61 9.91
N LYS A 68 -10.74 1.29 10.92
CA LYS A 68 -10.27 0.60 12.13
C LYS A 68 -9.97 -0.85 11.82
N CYS A 69 -8.76 -1.29 12.17
CA CYS A 69 -8.26 -2.62 11.89
C CYS A 69 -7.79 -3.33 13.16
N PHE A 70 -7.94 -4.66 13.18
CA PHE A 70 -7.41 -5.51 14.23
C PHE A 70 -6.73 -6.74 13.65
N ARG A 71 -5.44 -6.91 13.95
CA ARG A 71 -4.59 -8.05 13.55
C ARG A 71 -4.11 -8.78 14.79
N ALA A 72 -4.83 -9.81 15.22
CA ALA A 72 -4.48 -10.59 16.39
C ALA A 72 -3.19 -11.40 16.20
N ALA A 73 -2.87 -11.78 14.96
CA ALA A 73 -1.65 -12.53 14.64
C ALA A 73 -0.37 -11.76 14.97
N ASP A 74 -0.41 -10.42 14.88
CA ASP A 74 0.77 -9.56 15.09
C ASP A 74 1.12 -9.38 16.58
N ILE A 75 0.38 -10.00 17.50
CA ILE A 75 0.59 -9.80 18.96
C ILE A 75 1.98 -10.23 19.44
N GLU A 76 2.58 -11.23 18.80
CA GLU A 76 3.92 -11.73 19.17
C GLU A 76 5.03 -10.78 18.70
N GLU A 77 4.75 -9.88 17.76
CA GLU A 77 5.67 -8.89 17.20
C GLU A 77 5.55 -7.53 17.89
N VAL A 78 4.52 -7.34 18.72
CA VAL A 78 4.32 -6.09 19.48
C VAL A 78 5.47 -5.87 20.46
N GLY A 79 6.16 -4.74 20.30
CA GLY A 79 7.34 -4.37 21.09
C GLY A 79 8.48 -3.88 20.23
N ASP A 80 8.41 -4.13 18.93
CA ASP A 80 9.26 -3.49 17.93
C ASP A 80 8.77 -2.03 17.66
N ASN A 81 9.34 -1.38 16.64
CA ASN A 81 8.99 0.01 16.31
C ASN A 81 7.84 0.14 15.29
N ARG A 82 7.17 -0.96 14.92
CA ARG A 82 6.21 -0.98 13.81
C ARG A 82 4.90 -1.73 14.09
N HIS A 83 4.91 -2.82 14.85
CA HIS A 83 3.74 -3.67 15.02
C HIS A 83 2.83 -3.23 16.15
N THR A 84 1.54 -3.15 15.85
CA THR A 84 0.44 -3.00 16.80
C THR A 84 -0.72 -3.89 16.38
N THR A 85 -1.47 -4.43 17.35
CA THR A 85 -2.63 -5.29 17.05
C THR A 85 -3.87 -4.50 16.63
N PHE A 86 -4.00 -3.25 17.07
CA PHE A 86 -5.11 -2.36 16.76
C PHE A 86 -4.58 -1.04 16.20
N PHE A 87 -5.08 -0.64 15.03
CA PHE A 87 -4.64 0.57 14.35
C PHE A 87 -5.73 1.13 13.43
N GLU A 88 -5.52 2.33 12.92
CA GLU A 88 -6.31 2.90 11.84
C GLU A 88 -5.50 2.88 10.55
N MET A 89 -6.10 2.36 9.48
CA MET A 89 -5.53 2.41 8.14
C MET A 89 -6.23 3.52 7.37
N LEU A 90 -5.48 4.55 7.00
CA LEU A 90 -5.95 5.61 6.12
C LEU A 90 -6.01 5.07 4.70
N GLY A 91 -7.17 5.10 4.08
CA GLY A 91 -7.40 4.48 2.78
C GLY A 91 -8.00 5.44 1.76
N ASN A 92 -7.49 5.40 0.54
CA ASN A 92 -8.09 6.01 -0.64
C ASN A 92 -8.25 4.94 -1.72
N TRP A 93 -9.42 4.93 -2.34
CA TRP A 93 -9.86 3.82 -3.20
C TRP A 93 -10.33 4.35 -4.54
N SER A 94 -9.78 3.77 -5.63
CA SER A 94 -10.21 4.01 -7.00
C SER A 94 -10.99 2.79 -7.51
N PHE A 95 -12.22 3.01 -7.97
CA PHE A 95 -13.02 1.96 -8.58
C PHE A 95 -13.03 2.15 -10.10
N GLY A 96 -11.86 1.92 -10.75
CA GLY A 96 -11.66 2.07 -12.18
C GLY A 96 -11.60 3.52 -12.65
N ASP A 97 -11.18 4.45 -11.83
CA ASP A 97 -11.13 5.88 -12.14
C ASP A 97 -9.69 6.34 -12.39
N TYR A 98 -8.83 6.34 -11.37
CA TYR A 98 -7.44 6.72 -11.48
C TYR A 98 -6.50 5.52 -11.28
N TRP A 99 -5.23 5.69 -11.64
CA TRP A 99 -4.24 4.63 -11.62
C TRP A 99 -2.90 5.10 -11.00
N LYS A 100 -1.79 4.41 -11.28
CA LYS A 100 -0.48 4.59 -10.66
C LYS A 100 0.02 6.04 -10.64
N GLU A 101 -0.06 6.77 -11.76
CA GLU A 101 0.46 8.14 -11.84
C GLU A 101 -0.21 9.05 -10.80
N ASP A 102 -1.54 9.03 -10.71
CA ASP A 102 -2.27 9.85 -9.75
C ASP A 102 -2.05 9.35 -8.32
N GLN A 103 -2.16 8.02 -8.10
CA GLN A 103 -2.03 7.45 -6.77
C GLN A 103 -0.67 7.72 -6.14
N LEU A 104 0.42 7.43 -6.84
CA LEU A 104 1.78 7.60 -6.30
C LEU A 104 2.09 9.08 -6.09
N ARG A 105 1.63 9.95 -7.01
CA ARG A 105 1.75 11.40 -6.87
C ARG A 105 1.02 11.90 -5.64
N TRP A 106 -0.25 11.54 -5.45
CA TRP A 106 -1.04 11.99 -4.30
C TRP A 106 -0.51 11.46 -2.97
N ALA A 107 -0.07 10.22 -2.92
CA ALA A 107 0.58 9.67 -1.73
C ALA A 107 1.85 10.46 -1.38
N PHE A 108 2.70 10.76 -2.38
CA PHE A 108 3.92 11.54 -2.18
C PHE A 108 3.62 13.00 -1.77
N GLU A 109 2.71 13.69 -2.47
CA GLU A 109 2.27 15.06 -2.15
C GLU A 109 1.70 15.12 -0.72
N PHE A 110 0.86 14.16 -0.33
CA PHE A 110 0.31 14.12 1.02
C PHE A 110 1.40 14.03 2.08
N LEU A 111 2.35 13.12 1.91
CA LEU A 111 3.44 12.95 2.88
C LEU A 111 4.37 14.16 2.93
N VAL A 112 4.78 14.68 1.78
CA VAL A 112 5.79 15.74 1.69
C VAL A 112 5.18 17.13 1.88
N ASP A 113 4.09 17.44 1.17
CA ASP A 113 3.57 18.80 1.11
C ASP A 113 2.52 19.07 2.20
N GLU A 114 1.67 18.08 2.54
CA GLU A 114 0.63 18.26 3.58
C GLU A 114 1.12 17.90 4.99
N LEU A 115 1.93 16.85 5.15
CA LEU A 115 2.48 16.46 6.44
C LEU A 115 3.85 17.06 6.73
N GLY A 116 4.57 17.56 5.71
CA GLY A 116 5.89 18.17 5.85
C GLY A 116 7.00 17.16 6.14
N ILE A 117 6.86 15.92 5.67
CA ILE A 117 7.92 14.91 5.77
C ILE A 117 9.05 15.29 4.82
N ASP A 118 10.28 15.22 5.32
CA ASP A 118 11.47 15.48 4.51
C ASP A 118 11.62 14.41 3.42
N PRO A 119 11.50 14.76 2.12
CA PRO A 119 11.59 13.80 1.03
C PRO A 119 12.96 13.14 0.91
N THR A 120 14.03 13.72 1.50
CA THR A 120 15.35 13.10 1.55
C THR A 120 15.40 11.87 2.45
N ARG A 121 14.40 11.70 3.32
CA ARG A 121 14.23 10.55 4.21
C ARG A 121 13.31 9.47 3.64
N LEU A 122 12.72 9.71 2.47
CA LEU A 122 11.80 8.76 1.85
C LEU A 122 12.55 7.81 0.90
N TYR A 123 12.17 6.55 0.97
CA TYR A 123 12.59 5.46 0.12
C TYR A 123 11.36 4.71 -0.36
N VAL A 124 11.43 4.09 -1.54
CA VAL A 124 10.27 3.42 -2.12
C VAL A 124 10.62 2.04 -2.65
N THR A 125 9.61 1.18 -2.72
CA THR A 125 9.75 -0.15 -3.30
C THR A 125 8.79 -0.33 -4.48
N ALA A 126 9.07 -1.28 -5.33
CA ALA A 126 8.22 -1.71 -6.42
C ALA A 126 8.38 -3.21 -6.67
N PHE A 127 7.39 -3.82 -7.28
CA PHE A 127 7.39 -5.23 -7.59
C PHE A 127 8.47 -5.60 -8.61
N GLU A 128 9.32 -6.56 -8.26
CA GLU A 128 10.44 -6.96 -9.11
C GLU A 128 9.98 -7.71 -10.37
N ARG A 129 9.29 -8.79 -10.22
CA ARG A 129 8.65 -9.67 -11.22
C ARG A 129 8.35 -11.03 -10.60
N ASP A 130 7.54 -11.82 -11.30
CA ASP A 130 7.38 -13.24 -11.03
C ASP A 130 7.47 -14.01 -12.36
N GLU A 131 8.68 -14.49 -12.68
CA GLU A 131 8.94 -15.20 -13.94
C GLU A 131 8.13 -16.50 -14.05
N LYS A 132 7.91 -17.20 -12.93
CA LYS A 132 7.16 -18.45 -12.89
C LYS A 132 5.71 -18.25 -13.29
N ASN A 133 5.14 -17.14 -12.88
CA ASN A 133 3.75 -16.77 -13.15
C ASN A 133 3.61 -15.80 -14.34
N GLY A 134 4.71 -15.44 -15.00
CA GLY A 134 4.69 -14.55 -16.17
C GLY A 134 4.29 -13.10 -15.85
N ILE A 135 4.46 -12.67 -14.60
CA ILE A 135 4.10 -11.32 -14.17
C ILE A 135 5.34 -10.42 -14.31
N PRO A 136 5.28 -9.36 -15.13
CA PRO A 136 6.43 -8.50 -15.38
C PRO A 136 6.76 -7.60 -14.18
N ARG A 137 7.97 -7.03 -14.22
CA ARG A 137 8.43 -5.99 -13.30
C ARG A 137 7.57 -4.74 -13.42
N ASP A 138 7.31 -4.06 -12.30
CA ASP A 138 6.59 -2.79 -12.30
C ASP A 138 7.53 -1.60 -12.59
N GLU A 139 7.92 -1.48 -13.86
CA GLU A 139 8.76 -0.37 -14.32
C GLU A 139 7.98 0.96 -14.34
N GLU A 140 6.64 0.92 -14.51
CA GLU A 140 5.79 2.11 -14.52
C GLU A 140 5.87 2.85 -13.17
N ALA A 141 5.73 2.13 -12.05
CA ALA A 141 5.83 2.73 -10.72
C ALA A 141 7.22 3.36 -10.49
N VAL A 142 8.29 2.68 -10.92
CA VAL A 142 9.66 3.19 -10.77
C VAL A 142 9.89 4.48 -11.54
N GLU A 143 9.42 4.57 -12.79
CA GLU A 143 9.57 5.79 -13.59
C GLU A 143 8.73 6.95 -13.02
N ILE A 144 7.57 6.67 -12.43
CA ILE A 144 6.79 7.68 -11.71
C ILE A 144 7.57 8.18 -10.48
N TRP A 145 8.11 7.28 -9.66
CA TRP A 145 8.90 7.64 -8.49
C TRP A 145 10.11 8.50 -8.82
N LYS A 146 10.87 8.15 -9.86
CA LYS A 146 12.01 8.95 -10.30
C LYS A 146 11.61 10.40 -10.60
N LYS A 147 10.51 10.60 -11.33
CA LYS A 147 9.98 11.94 -11.63
C LYS A 147 9.57 12.70 -10.36
N LEU A 148 8.85 12.05 -9.45
CA LEU A 148 8.38 12.68 -8.21
C LEU A 148 9.54 13.14 -7.31
N PHE A 149 10.59 12.33 -7.20
CA PHE A 149 11.81 12.72 -6.48
C PHE A 149 12.56 13.84 -7.22
N GLU A 150 12.66 13.78 -8.54
CA GLU A 150 13.29 14.83 -9.35
C GLU A 150 12.58 16.18 -9.20
N GLU A 151 11.25 16.22 -9.10
CA GLU A 151 10.46 17.43 -8.82
C GLU A 151 10.84 18.07 -7.47
N LYS A 152 11.38 17.29 -6.53
CA LYS A 152 11.92 17.78 -5.24
C LYS A 152 13.44 17.99 -5.26
N GLY A 153 14.08 17.90 -6.43
CA GLY A 153 15.53 18.07 -6.60
C GLY A 153 16.35 16.88 -6.10
N ILE A 154 15.76 15.70 -5.99
CA ILE A 154 16.41 14.48 -5.52
C ILE A 154 16.57 13.50 -6.68
N THR A 155 17.81 13.03 -6.91
CA THR A 155 18.04 11.90 -7.82
C THR A 155 17.71 10.60 -7.11
N ALA A 156 16.78 9.82 -7.67
CA ALA A 156 16.37 8.53 -7.13
C ALA A 156 16.72 7.42 -8.13
N GLU A 157 17.60 6.53 -7.72
CA GLU A 157 18.06 5.41 -8.55
C GLU A 157 17.65 4.07 -7.95
N VAL A 158 17.48 3.08 -8.84
CA VAL A 158 17.28 1.69 -8.43
C VAL A 158 18.55 1.16 -7.78
N GLY A 159 18.41 0.52 -6.63
CA GLY A 159 19.54 0.02 -5.82
C GLY A 159 20.04 1.04 -4.78
N ASP A 160 19.50 2.25 -4.79
CA ASP A 160 19.75 3.26 -3.77
C ASP A 160 18.42 3.63 -3.07
N ARG A 161 17.66 4.55 -3.64
CA ARG A 161 16.41 5.07 -3.07
C ARG A 161 15.17 4.29 -3.49
N ILE A 162 15.28 3.56 -4.59
CA ILE A 162 14.21 2.70 -5.13
C ILE A 162 14.67 1.25 -5.08
N GLY A 163 13.90 0.39 -4.39
CA GLY A 163 14.15 -1.05 -4.31
C GLY A 163 13.14 -1.85 -5.12
N TYR A 164 13.60 -2.90 -5.82
CA TYR A 164 12.72 -3.93 -6.33
C TYR A 164 12.69 -5.12 -5.37
N TYR A 165 11.48 -5.60 -5.07
CA TYR A 165 11.30 -6.78 -4.22
C TYR A 165 10.31 -7.76 -4.84
N ALA A 166 10.46 -9.03 -4.48
CA ALA A 166 9.62 -10.11 -4.95
C ALA A 166 8.20 -10.05 -4.34
N ALA A 167 7.38 -11.01 -4.71
CA ALA A 167 5.97 -11.03 -4.33
C ALA A 167 5.71 -11.20 -2.82
N ASP A 168 6.68 -11.67 -2.06
CA ASP A 168 6.58 -11.73 -0.58
C ASP A 168 6.60 -10.35 0.08
N LYS A 169 7.04 -9.31 -0.66
CA LYS A 169 7.12 -7.91 -0.20
C LYS A 169 6.24 -6.95 -1.01
N ASN A 170 6.22 -7.06 -2.33
CA ASN A 170 5.52 -6.10 -3.20
C ASN A 170 4.41 -6.71 -4.04
N TRP A 171 3.60 -7.57 -3.42
CA TRP A 171 2.39 -8.12 -4.02
C TRP A 171 1.27 -8.23 -2.99
N TRP A 172 0.07 -7.87 -3.38
CA TRP A 172 -1.11 -8.05 -2.56
C TRP A 172 -2.11 -9.02 -3.19
N SER A 173 -2.56 -9.98 -2.41
CA SER A 173 -3.80 -10.72 -2.55
C SER A 173 -4.27 -11.19 -1.17
N ARG A 174 -5.52 -11.64 -1.04
CA ARG A 174 -6.00 -12.21 0.24
C ARG A 174 -5.23 -13.47 0.65
N ALA A 175 -4.72 -14.20 -0.33
CA ALA A 175 -3.95 -15.43 -0.10
C ALA A 175 -2.43 -15.18 -0.02
N GLY A 176 -1.97 -13.92 -0.05
CA GLY A 176 -0.55 -13.54 -0.08
C GLY A 176 0.03 -13.61 -1.49
N VAL A 177 1.15 -14.32 -1.66
CA VAL A 177 1.87 -14.39 -2.94
C VAL A 177 1.06 -15.04 -4.07
N PRO A 178 1.38 -14.77 -5.36
CA PRO A 178 0.64 -15.26 -6.51
C PRO A 178 0.41 -16.79 -6.50
N GLU A 179 1.40 -17.54 -6.07
CA GLU A 179 1.30 -19.00 -6.00
C GLU A 179 0.14 -19.50 -5.15
N ASN A 180 -0.12 -18.85 -4.02
CA ASN A 180 -1.15 -19.21 -3.04
C ASN A 180 -2.56 -18.77 -3.45
N MET A 181 -2.69 -17.87 -4.44
CA MET A 181 -3.98 -17.37 -4.87
C MET A 181 -4.85 -18.51 -5.43
N PRO A 182 -6.10 -18.67 -4.98
CA PRO A 182 -7.03 -19.56 -5.63
C PRO A 182 -7.45 -19.01 -7.00
N VAL A 183 -7.88 -19.92 -7.90
CA VAL A 183 -8.43 -19.54 -9.21
C VAL A 183 -9.62 -18.59 -9.02
N GLY A 184 -9.62 -17.49 -9.75
CA GLY A 184 -10.62 -16.45 -9.67
C GLY A 184 -10.30 -15.31 -8.70
N GLU A 185 -9.27 -15.46 -7.86
CA GLU A 185 -8.86 -14.40 -6.94
C GLU A 185 -8.12 -13.27 -7.68
N PRO A 186 -8.43 -12.00 -7.34
CA PRO A 186 -7.67 -10.86 -7.81
C PRO A 186 -6.46 -10.60 -6.93
N GLY A 187 -5.45 -9.98 -7.52
CA GLY A 187 -4.27 -9.49 -6.84
C GLY A 187 -3.48 -8.55 -7.74
N GLY A 188 -2.41 -8.05 -7.26
CA GLY A 188 -1.54 -7.20 -8.07
C GLY A 188 -0.32 -6.69 -7.34
N PRO A 189 0.61 -6.08 -8.08
CA PRO A 189 1.77 -5.45 -7.49
C PRO A 189 1.39 -4.32 -6.55
N ASP A 190 2.25 -4.04 -5.61
CA ASP A 190 2.18 -2.84 -4.80
C ASP A 190 3.50 -2.07 -4.80
N SER A 191 3.42 -0.85 -4.28
CA SER A 191 4.56 0.04 -4.11
C SER A 191 4.45 0.72 -2.77
N GLU A 192 5.48 0.54 -1.95
CA GLU A 192 5.53 1.00 -0.58
C GLU A 192 6.41 2.24 -0.46
N ILE A 193 6.12 3.07 0.54
CA ILE A 193 6.93 4.22 0.93
C ILE A 193 7.46 3.99 2.33
N PHE A 194 8.77 4.10 2.48
CA PHE A 194 9.49 3.94 3.74
C PHE A 194 10.08 5.27 4.21
N TYR A 195 10.05 5.48 5.51
CA TYR A 195 10.78 6.56 6.17
C TYR A 195 12.06 6.05 6.81
N GLN A 196 13.18 6.69 6.52
CA GLN A 196 14.48 6.37 7.11
C GLN A 196 14.70 7.12 8.42
N PHE A 197 14.95 6.37 9.51
CA PHE A 197 15.41 6.88 10.78
C PHE A 197 16.96 6.94 10.85
N ASP A 198 17.49 7.75 11.78
CA ASP A 198 18.92 7.80 12.11
C ASP A 198 19.27 6.63 13.07
N VAL A 199 19.07 5.41 12.60
CA VAL A 199 19.38 4.16 13.30
C VAL A 199 20.45 3.44 12.51
N GLU A 200 21.49 2.97 13.20
CA GLU A 200 22.52 2.13 12.59
C GLU A 200 21.93 0.76 12.25
N HIS A 201 22.44 0.17 11.17
CA HIS A 201 22.05 -1.18 10.79
C HIS A 201 22.54 -2.19 11.83
N ASP A 202 21.65 -3.07 12.24
CA ASP A 202 21.99 -4.21 13.10
C ASP A 202 22.30 -5.44 12.24
N ILE A 203 23.52 -5.95 12.37
CA ILE A 203 24.02 -7.09 11.61
C ILE A 203 23.28 -8.41 11.91
N GLU A 204 22.50 -8.47 12.99
CA GLU A 204 21.63 -9.62 13.25
C GLU A 204 20.56 -9.79 12.16
N PHE A 205 20.24 -8.72 11.41
CA PHE A 205 19.30 -8.72 10.28
C PHE A 205 19.97 -8.89 8.90
N GLY A 206 21.25 -9.29 8.86
CA GLY A 206 22.01 -9.53 7.63
C GLY A 206 23.27 -8.67 7.52
N ASP A 207 24.12 -8.97 6.55
CA ASP A 207 25.39 -8.27 6.35
C ASP A 207 25.22 -6.86 5.75
N GLU A 208 24.13 -6.66 4.99
CA GLU A 208 23.85 -5.40 4.31
C GLU A 208 22.42 -4.90 4.64
N CYS A 209 22.30 -3.60 4.87
CA CYS A 209 21.01 -2.95 5.08
C CYS A 209 20.29 -2.68 3.76
N HIS A 210 19.00 -2.92 3.73
CA HIS A 210 18.14 -2.61 2.59
C HIS A 210 16.80 -2.01 3.04
N ILE A 211 15.99 -1.48 2.10
CA ILE A 211 14.77 -0.73 2.42
C ILE A 211 13.76 -1.58 3.23
N ASN A 212 13.64 -2.87 2.94
CA ASN A 212 12.79 -3.82 3.68
C ASN A 212 13.54 -4.56 4.81
N CYS A 213 14.60 -3.98 5.37
CA CYS A 213 15.35 -4.57 6.48
C CYS A 213 14.62 -4.34 7.82
N ASP A 214 14.51 -5.40 8.62
CA ASP A 214 13.83 -5.37 9.92
C ASP A 214 14.65 -4.76 11.06
N CYS A 215 15.85 -4.21 10.78
CA CYS A 215 16.70 -3.57 11.77
C CYS A 215 16.13 -2.28 12.40
N GLY A 216 14.97 -1.81 11.98
CA GLY A 216 14.33 -0.60 12.49
C GLY A 216 14.79 0.71 11.82
N ARG A 217 15.74 0.64 10.88
CA ARG A 217 16.21 1.82 10.14
C ARG A 217 15.16 2.38 9.20
N TYR A 218 14.39 1.51 8.58
CA TYR A 218 13.30 1.87 7.67
C TYR A 218 11.96 1.46 8.26
N LEU A 219 10.97 2.33 8.17
CA LEU A 219 9.60 2.07 8.55
C LEU A 219 8.69 2.30 7.36
N GLU A 220 7.93 1.29 6.97
CA GLU A 220 6.85 1.44 6.01
C GLU A 220 5.79 2.40 6.56
N ILE A 221 5.48 3.46 5.82
CA ILE A 221 4.51 4.48 6.22
C ILE A 221 3.33 4.58 5.25
N ALA A 222 3.44 4.03 4.06
CA ALA A 222 2.36 3.93 3.09
C ALA A 222 2.59 2.78 2.12
N ASN A 223 1.49 2.18 1.65
CA ASN A 223 1.48 1.14 0.63
C ASN A 223 0.39 1.46 -0.39
N SER A 224 0.73 1.44 -1.68
CA SER A 224 -0.20 1.62 -2.80
C SER A 224 -0.35 0.32 -3.55
N VAL A 225 -1.50 -0.33 -3.37
CA VAL A 225 -1.81 -1.62 -4.02
C VAL A 225 -2.52 -1.39 -5.34
N PHE A 226 -2.05 -2.05 -6.39
CA PHE A 226 -2.59 -1.97 -7.74
C PHE A 226 -3.24 -3.30 -8.13
N MET A 227 -4.56 -3.38 -7.96
CA MET A 227 -5.35 -4.57 -8.33
C MET A 227 -5.39 -4.72 -9.84
N GLU A 228 -4.43 -5.47 -10.39
CA GLU A 228 -4.21 -5.54 -11.85
C GLU A 228 -4.53 -6.90 -12.44
N TYR A 229 -4.42 -7.99 -11.66
CA TYR A 229 -4.51 -9.35 -12.19
C TYR A 229 -5.60 -10.18 -11.53
N LYS A 230 -6.07 -11.19 -12.26
CA LYS A 230 -6.91 -12.28 -11.77
C LYS A 230 -6.27 -13.60 -12.14
N LYS A 231 -6.16 -14.52 -11.18
CA LYS A 231 -5.65 -15.87 -11.43
C LYS A 231 -6.67 -16.71 -12.19
N LEU A 232 -6.28 -17.31 -13.31
CA LEU A 232 -7.12 -18.22 -14.11
C LEU A 232 -6.77 -19.69 -13.89
N GLY A 233 -5.50 -19.99 -13.62
CA GLY A 233 -4.97 -21.32 -13.44
C GLY A 233 -3.56 -21.28 -12.83
N GLU A 234 -2.89 -22.43 -12.78
CA GLU A 234 -1.51 -22.50 -12.34
C GLU A 234 -0.61 -21.76 -13.35
N GLY A 235 0.07 -20.71 -12.89
CA GLY A 235 0.91 -19.86 -13.75
C GLY A 235 0.14 -19.01 -14.77
N GLU A 236 -1.19 -18.97 -14.71
CA GLU A 236 -2.03 -18.22 -15.64
C GLU A 236 -2.71 -17.04 -14.96
N TYR A 237 -2.36 -15.83 -15.38
CA TYR A 237 -2.91 -14.57 -14.87
C TYR A 237 -3.47 -13.73 -16.03
N GLN A 238 -4.60 -13.13 -15.82
CA GLN A 238 -5.24 -12.22 -16.77
C GLN A 238 -5.33 -10.82 -16.17
N PRO A 239 -4.98 -9.77 -16.92
CA PRO A 239 -5.27 -8.40 -16.50
C PRO A 239 -6.76 -8.22 -16.21
N LEU A 240 -7.08 -7.51 -15.12
CA LEU A 240 -8.45 -7.13 -14.80
C LEU A 240 -8.96 -6.12 -15.81
N PRO A 241 -10.27 -6.19 -16.19
CA PRO A 241 -10.87 -5.21 -17.09
C PRO A 241 -10.95 -3.81 -16.46
N GLN A 242 -10.99 -3.74 -15.14
CA GLN A 242 -10.96 -2.53 -14.35
C GLN A 242 -9.68 -2.51 -13.55
N LYS A 243 -8.93 -1.44 -13.67
CA LYS A 243 -7.73 -1.17 -12.87
C LYS A 243 -8.11 -0.34 -11.66
N ASN A 244 -7.68 -0.76 -10.47
CA ASN A 244 -8.02 -0.15 -9.20
C ASN A 244 -6.78 0.00 -8.31
#